data_68e5726689a2b8bfcb3421314e102dd6
#
_entry.id   68e5726689a2b8bfcb3421314e102dd6
#
_cell.length_a   1.000
_cell.length_b   1.000
_cell.length_c   1.000
_cell.angle_alpha   90.00
_cell.angle_beta   90.00
_cell.angle_gamma   90.00
#
_symmetry.space_group_name_H-M   'P 1'
#
loop_
_entity.id
_entity.type
_entity.pdbx_description
1 polymer ?
#
loop_
_entity_poly.entity_id
_entity_poly.type
_entity_poly.pdbx_seq_one_letter_code
_entity_poly.pdbx_strand_id
1 'polypeptide(L)'
;MAKRGARNGTKDDGGWGKLIRDVVVILLLVLGIHSCVAKPFYIPSDSMMPVLRNGDRLIVSKYPYGWSYSSVSFHLAPKVDGRIFGTLPERGDIVVLEHPLTRIDYIKRVIGLPGDTIALRNGELSINGKPVKREVQPMLSIPVDPNLPGPDSSLFRFVSRDARGEPVLELPIVRETLPGGATFDTIDMGPGYPTDDYGPVTVPANHLFLMGDNRDGSADSRVDASQKGLGGPVPFDAIAGRAEIISFSTDGTAEWYNPLSWLGALRPNRAGTDLRPERQGK
;
A
#
# COMPACT_ATOMS: atom_id res chain seq x y z
N MET A 1 81.13 14.22 2.71
CA MET A 1 80.14 13.92 1.63
C MET A 1 78.88 13.38 2.27
N ALA A 2 77.84 14.20 2.42
CA ALA A 2 76.55 13.83 3.02
C ALA A 2 75.52 13.69 1.89
N LYS A 3 74.97 12.48 1.67
CA LYS A 3 73.84 12.24 0.76
C LYS A 3 72.52 12.63 1.40
N ARG A 4 71.89 13.69 0.89
CA ARG A 4 70.53 14.07 1.22
C ARG A 4 69.59 13.04 0.55
N GLY A 5 68.86 12.26 1.35
CA GLY A 5 67.77 11.43 0.91
C GLY A 5 66.52 12.29 0.59
N ALA A 6 66.06 12.26 -0.64
CA ALA A 6 64.80 12.87 -1.06
C ALA A 6 63.66 12.07 -0.46
N ARG A 7 62.85 12.67 0.44
CA ARG A 7 61.56 12.14 0.82
C ARG A 7 60.56 12.40 -0.31
N ASN A 8 60.24 11.37 -1.04
CA ASN A 8 59.06 11.37 -1.91
C ASN A 8 57.80 11.44 -1.02
N GLY A 9 57.23 12.61 -0.92
CA GLY A 9 55.90 12.78 -0.41
C GLY A 9 54.90 12.21 -1.40
N THR A 10 54.38 11.01 -1.20
CA THR A 10 53.20 10.53 -1.86
C THR A 10 52.02 11.43 -1.42
N LYS A 11 51.59 12.31 -2.32
CA LYS A 11 50.33 13.05 -2.17
C LYS A 11 49.21 12.02 -2.20
N ASP A 12 48.57 11.88 -1.08
CA ASP A 12 47.38 11.05 -0.90
C ASP A 12 46.14 11.83 -1.40
N ASP A 13 46.18 12.25 -2.67
CA ASP A 13 45.12 13.03 -3.32
C ASP A 13 43.93 12.15 -3.78
N GLY A 14 43.95 10.83 -3.45
CA GLY A 14 42.97 9.86 -3.90
C GLY A 14 41.80 9.56 -2.95
N GLY A 15 41.92 9.90 -1.65
CA GLY A 15 40.96 9.47 -0.62
C GLY A 15 39.54 10.02 -0.82
N TRP A 16 39.42 11.32 -0.98
CA TRP A 16 38.10 11.98 -1.16
C TRP A 16 37.43 11.68 -2.49
N GLY A 17 38.19 11.65 -3.59
CA GLY A 17 37.64 11.29 -4.91
C GLY A 17 37.12 9.86 -4.96
N LYS A 18 37.81 8.91 -4.32
CA LYS A 18 37.37 7.52 -4.18
C LYS A 18 36.11 7.44 -3.30
N LEU A 19 36.09 8.12 -2.15
CA LEU A 19 34.94 8.14 -1.26
C LEU A 19 33.71 8.71 -1.96
N ILE A 20 33.80 9.85 -2.64
CA ILE A 20 32.71 10.46 -3.40
C ILE A 20 32.19 9.50 -4.48
N ARG A 21 33.07 8.90 -5.24
CA ARG A 21 32.70 7.91 -6.27
C ARG A 21 31.94 6.73 -5.65
N ASP A 22 32.44 6.17 -4.56
CA ASP A 22 31.85 4.99 -3.91
C ASP A 22 30.46 5.33 -3.33
N VAL A 23 30.29 6.51 -2.73
CA VAL A 23 28.98 7.03 -2.27
C VAL A 23 28.02 7.19 -3.45
N VAL A 24 28.46 7.79 -4.57
CA VAL A 24 27.64 7.97 -5.77
C VAL A 24 27.21 6.62 -6.34
N VAL A 25 28.13 5.64 -6.44
CA VAL A 25 27.80 4.29 -6.92
C VAL A 25 26.76 3.62 -6.02
N ILE A 26 26.93 3.70 -4.70
CA ILE A 26 25.93 3.15 -3.74
C ILE A 26 24.57 3.82 -3.93
N LEU A 27 24.51 5.15 -4.05
CA LEU A 27 23.25 5.88 -4.27
C LEU A 27 22.58 5.46 -5.59
N LEU A 28 23.34 5.31 -6.66
CA LEU A 28 22.82 4.85 -7.94
C LEU A 28 22.31 3.40 -7.88
N LEU A 29 23.01 2.52 -7.17
CA LEU A 29 22.56 1.14 -6.96
C LEU A 29 21.26 1.09 -6.14
N VAL A 30 21.19 1.84 -5.04
CA VAL A 30 19.98 1.95 -4.22
C VAL A 30 18.82 2.51 -5.05
N LEU A 31 19.04 3.58 -5.79
CA LEU A 31 18.03 4.17 -6.68
C LEU A 31 17.57 3.15 -7.74
N GLY A 32 18.51 2.41 -8.34
CA GLY A 32 18.21 1.36 -9.32
C GLY A 32 17.35 0.25 -8.72
N ILE A 33 17.72 -0.28 -7.56
CA ILE A 33 16.94 -1.33 -6.87
C ILE A 33 15.54 -0.80 -6.52
N HIS A 34 15.44 0.38 -5.91
CA HIS A 34 14.16 0.97 -5.53
C HIS A 34 13.27 1.31 -6.72
N SER A 35 13.84 1.63 -7.87
CA SER A 35 13.08 1.96 -9.09
C SER A 35 12.70 0.73 -9.90
N CYS A 36 13.52 -0.31 -9.92
CA CYS A 36 13.35 -1.45 -10.83
C CYS A 36 12.87 -2.73 -10.14
N VAL A 37 13.24 -2.97 -8.88
CA VAL A 37 12.98 -4.26 -8.22
C VAL A 37 11.89 -4.13 -7.17
N ALA A 38 12.21 -3.52 -6.04
CA ALA A 38 11.28 -3.38 -4.92
C ALA A 38 11.60 -2.15 -4.08
N LYS A 39 10.57 -1.59 -3.45
CA LYS A 39 10.68 -0.43 -2.57
C LYS A 39 9.93 -0.69 -1.26
N PRO A 40 10.49 -0.33 -0.09
CA PRO A 40 9.74 -0.34 1.15
C PRO A 40 8.72 0.82 1.16
N PHE A 41 7.50 0.53 1.67
CA PHE A 41 6.45 1.51 1.89
C PHE A 41 5.98 1.48 3.32
N TYR A 42 5.57 2.63 3.83
CA TYR A 42 4.94 2.78 5.14
C TYR A 42 3.43 3.03 4.97
N ILE A 43 2.63 2.44 5.85
CA ILE A 43 1.17 2.61 5.86
C ILE A 43 0.78 3.66 6.90
N PRO A 44 0.33 4.85 6.47
CA PRO A 44 -0.04 5.93 7.38
C PRO A 44 -1.56 6.04 7.61
N SER A 45 -2.38 5.14 7.06
CA SER A 45 -3.85 5.29 7.07
C SER A 45 -4.60 3.98 7.26
N ASP A 46 -5.85 4.09 7.72
CA ASP A 46 -6.72 2.95 8.00
C ASP A 46 -7.52 2.47 6.75
N SER A 47 -7.29 3.07 5.57
CA SER A 47 -8.10 2.78 4.37
C SER A 47 -8.01 1.34 3.86
N MET A 48 -6.99 0.59 4.26
CA MET A 48 -6.77 -0.82 3.90
C MET A 48 -6.92 -1.77 5.10
N MET A 49 -7.47 -1.29 6.23
CA MET A 49 -7.84 -2.18 7.32
C MET A 49 -9.00 -3.11 6.88
N PRO A 50 -9.05 -4.32 7.39
CA PRO A 50 -8.25 -4.91 8.47
C PRO A 50 -6.91 -5.50 8.02
N VAL A 51 -6.70 -5.64 6.69
CA VAL A 51 -5.52 -6.34 6.13
C VAL A 51 -4.24 -5.57 6.41
N LEU A 52 -4.20 -4.27 6.11
CA LEU A 52 -3.09 -3.39 6.44
C LEU A 52 -3.46 -2.42 7.55
N ARG A 53 -2.54 -2.21 8.48
CA ARG A 53 -2.72 -1.34 9.64
C ARG A 53 -1.74 -0.19 9.61
N ASN A 54 -2.13 0.92 10.20
CA ASN A 54 -1.21 2.03 10.45
C ASN A 54 0.03 1.54 11.20
N GLY A 55 1.23 1.88 10.71
CA GLY A 55 2.49 1.40 11.26
C GLY A 55 3.08 0.18 10.54
N ASP A 56 2.33 -0.47 9.61
CA ASP A 56 2.88 -1.53 8.77
C ASP A 56 3.90 -0.98 7.77
N ARG A 57 4.94 -1.75 7.53
CA ARG A 57 5.92 -1.50 6.48
C ARG A 57 5.92 -2.66 5.50
N LEU A 58 5.77 -2.33 4.23
CA LEU A 58 5.56 -3.29 3.15
C LEU A 58 6.77 -3.36 2.25
N ILE A 59 6.95 -4.50 1.60
CA ILE A 59 7.77 -4.64 0.40
C ILE A 59 6.85 -4.63 -0.81
N VAL A 60 7.09 -3.66 -1.70
CA VAL A 60 6.31 -3.49 -2.95
C VAL A 60 7.22 -3.82 -4.11
N SER A 61 6.90 -4.87 -4.86
CA SER A 61 7.61 -5.28 -6.06
C SER A 61 7.07 -4.56 -7.30
N LYS A 62 7.94 -4.23 -8.24
CA LYS A 62 7.60 -3.49 -9.46
C LYS A 62 7.54 -4.39 -10.67
N TYR A 63 8.37 -5.41 -10.72
CA TYR A 63 8.50 -6.33 -11.85
C TYR A 63 7.22 -7.10 -12.23
N PRO A 64 6.25 -7.41 -11.32
CA PRO A 64 5.07 -8.18 -11.72
C PRO A 64 4.22 -7.48 -12.77
N TYR A 65 4.22 -6.14 -12.75
CA TYR A 65 3.41 -5.34 -13.65
C TYR A 65 4.23 -4.60 -14.73
N GLY A 66 5.57 -4.79 -14.73
CA GLY A 66 6.48 -4.01 -15.57
C GLY A 66 6.67 -2.58 -15.06
N TRP A 67 7.30 -1.72 -15.87
CA TRP A 67 7.75 -0.39 -15.45
C TRP A 67 7.04 0.72 -16.23
N SER A 68 6.52 1.70 -15.50
CA SER A 68 5.97 2.96 -16.01
C SER A 68 6.67 4.15 -15.34
N TYR A 69 6.23 5.37 -15.63
CA TYR A 69 6.73 6.58 -14.97
C TYR A 69 6.58 6.52 -13.44
N SER A 70 5.49 5.93 -12.93
CA SER A 70 5.22 5.78 -11.49
C SER A 70 6.11 4.72 -10.81
N SER A 71 6.80 3.88 -11.59
CA SER A 71 7.76 2.91 -11.05
C SER A 71 9.07 3.58 -10.63
N VAL A 72 9.41 4.75 -11.18
CA VAL A 72 10.63 5.48 -10.82
C VAL A 72 10.49 6.12 -9.47
N SER A 73 11.47 5.87 -8.59
CA SER A 73 11.44 6.38 -7.22
C SER A 73 11.51 7.90 -7.18
N PHE A 74 10.92 8.48 -6.11
CA PHE A 74 10.84 9.93 -5.88
C PHE A 74 10.11 10.71 -6.98
N HIS A 75 9.27 10.06 -7.79
CA HIS A 75 8.52 10.69 -8.89
C HIS A 75 9.39 11.50 -9.85
N LEU A 76 10.64 11.06 -10.07
CA LEU A 76 11.62 11.77 -10.90
C LEU A 76 11.32 11.65 -12.40
N ALA A 77 10.56 10.64 -12.81
CA ALA A 77 10.17 10.50 -14.21
C ALA A 77 9.02 11.46 -14.57
N PRO A 78 9.06 12.06 -15.78
CA PRO A 78 7.90 12.77 -16.31
C PRO A 78 6.75 11.77 -16.55
N LYS A 79 5.50 12.24 -16.48
CA LYS A 79 4.34 11.42 -16.85
C LYS A 79 4.38 11.16 -18.36
N VAL A 80 4.61 9.91 -18.70
CA VAL A 80 4.62 9.41 -20.09
C VAL A 80 3.71 8.20 -20.12
N ASP A 81 2.83 8.13 -21.11
CA ASP A 81 1.95 7.01 -21.30
C ASP A 81 2.75 5.78 -21.77
N GLY A 82 2.32 4.61 -21.28
CA GLY A 82 2.90 3.34 -21.65
C GLY A 82 3.71 2.68 -20.53
N ARG A 83 3.88 1.36 -20.69
CA ARG A 83 4.54 0.50 -19.72
C ARG A 83 5.45 -0.51 -20.42
N ILE A 84 6.67 -0.66 -19.94
CA ILE A 84 7.63 -1.64 -20.44
C ILE A 84 7.32 -2.99 -19.78
N PHE A 85 7.14 -4.05 -20.57
CA PHE A 85 6.78 -5.41 -20.13
C PHE A 85 5.52 -5.43 -19.24
N GLY A 86 4.50 -4.64 -19.62
CA GLY A 86 3.27 -4.48 -18.84
C GLY A 86 2.46 -5.77 -18.78
N THR A 87 2.14 -6.22 -17.56
CA THR A 87 1.15 -7.27 -17.29
C THR A 87 0.12 -6.71 -16.34
N LEU A 88 -1.17 -6.80 -16.69
CA LEU A 88 -2.24 -6.31 -15.85
C LEU A 88 -2.25 -7.02 -14.49
N PRO A 89 -2.55 -6.30 -13.41
CA PRO A 89 -2.82 -6.90 -12.11
C PRO A 89 -3.98 -7.89 -12.17
N GLU A 90 -3.98 -8.82 -11.24
CA GLU A 90 -5.12 -9.69 -11.02
C GLU A 90 -6.12 -9.08 -10.03
N ARG A 91 -7.41 -9.48 -10.11
CA ARG A 91 -8.38 -9.06 -9.09
C ARG A 91 -7.94 -9.55 -7.71
N GLY A 92 -8.06 -8.66 -6.73
CA GLY A 92 -7.65 -8.91 -5.37
C GLY A 92 -6.22 -8.48 -5.04
N ASP A 93 -5.36 -8.22 -6.03
CA ASP A 93 -4.02 -7.70 -5.77
C ASP A 93 -4.08 -6.36 -5.02
N ILE A 94 -3.19 -6.19 -4.05
CA ILE A 94 -2.98 -4.90 -3.38
C ILE A 94 -1.88 -4.15 -4.14
N VAL A 95 -2.22 -2.96 -4.63
CA VAL A 95 -1.34 -2.15 -5.47
C VAL A 95 -1.02 -0.80 -4.84
N VAL A 96 0.20 -0.35 -5.04
CA VAL A 96 0.60 1.03 -4.80
C VAL A 96 0.47 1.79 -6.11
N LEU A 97 -0.10 2.98 -6.05
CA LEU A 97 -0.33 3.85 -7.20
C LEU A 97 -0.02 5.30 -6.87
N GLU A 98 0.33 6.07 -7.88
CA GLU A 98 0.44 7.52 -7.79
C GLU A 98 -0.95 8.16 -7.96
N HIS A 99 -1.37 8.96 -6.98
CA HIS A 99 -2.65 9.66 -7.04
C HIS A 99 -2.67 10.65 -8.22
N PRO A 100 -3.74 10.68 -9.04
CA PRO A 100 -3.75 11.41 -10.32
C PRO A 100 -3.50 12.91 -10.20
N LEU A 101 -3.94 13.56 -9.11
CA LEU A 101 -3.79 15.01 -8.92
C LEU A 101 -2.62 15.37 -8.00
N THR A 102 -2.44 14.67 -6.87
CA THR A 102 -1.49 15.08 -5.82
C THR A 102 -0.11 14.48 -5.95
N ARG A 103 0.05 13.44 -6.79
CA ARG A 103 1.28 12.65 -6.93
C ARG A 103 1.74 11.95 -5.63
N ILE A 104 0.86 11.81 -4.65
CA ILE A 104 1.12 11.06 -3.43
C ILE A 104 0.86 9.59 -3.68
N ASP A 105 1.68 8.72 -3.11
CA ASP A 105 1.48 7.28 -3.21
C ASP A 105 0.25 6.84 -2.39
N TYR A 106 -0.70 6.17 -3.04
CA TYR A 106 -1.86 5.53 -2.44
C TYR A 106 -1.70 4.02 -2.50
N ILE A 107 -2.37 3.32 -1.58
CA ILE A 107 -2.45 1.86 -1.59
C ILE A 107 -3.92 1.44 -1.61
N LYS A 108 -4.29 0.56 -2.54
CA LYS A 108 -5.66 0.09 -2.74
C LYS A 108 -5.66 -1.34 -3.28
N ARG A 109 -6.83 -1.97 -3.27
CA ARG A 109 -7.06 -3.30 -3.84
C ARG A 109 -7.68 -3.21 -5.22
N VAL A 110 -7.23 -4.06 -6.14
CA VAL A 110 -7.78 -4.19 -7.49
C VAL A 110 -9.11 -4.94 -7.43
N ILE A 111 -10.18 -4.25 -7.81
CA ILE A 111 -11.54 -4.80 -7.83
C ILE A 111 -12.01 -5.05 -9.27
N GLY A 112 -11.89 -4.04 -10.14
CA GLY A 112 -12.31 -4.12 -11.53
C GLY A 112 -11.13 -4.07 -12.49
N LEU A 113 -11.21 -4.88 -13.55
CA LEU A 113 -10.28 -4.95 -14.67
C LEU A 113 -10.89 -4.29 -15.90
N PRO A 114 -10.09 -3.96 -16.94
CA PRO A 114 -10.61 -3.38 -18.19
C PRO A 114 -11.79 -4.17 -18.74
N GLY A 115 -12.87 -3.46 -19.06
CA GLY A 115 -14.13 -4.03 -19.56
C GLY A 115 -15.14 -4.45 -18.49
N ASP A 116 -14.76 -4.49 -17.21
CA ASP A 116 -15.74 -4.78 -16.15
C ASP A 116 -16.72 -3.62 -15.95
N THR A 117 -17.95 -3.96 -15.65
CA THR A 117 -18.95 -3.00 -15.16
C THR A 117 -19.08 -3.14 -13.65
N ILE A 118 -18.76 -2.07 -12.93
CA ILE A 118 -18.76 -2.01 -11.45
C ILE A 118 -19.95 -1.20 -10.98
N ALA A 119 -20.70 -1.74 -10.04
CA ALA A 119 -21.74 -1.00 -9.33
C ALA A 119 -21.79 -1.40 -7.86
N LEU A 120 -22.14 -0.46 -7.01
CA LEU A 120 -22.50 -0.69 -5.61
C LEU A 120 -23.92 -0.21 -5.36
N ARG A 121 -24.66 -0.94 -4.54
CA ARG A 121 -25.99 -0.57 -4.05
C ARG A 121 -26.09 -0.98 -2.58
N ASN A 122 -26.36 -0.01 -1.70
CA ASN A 122 -26.38 -0.21 -0.25
C ASN A 122 -25.11 -0.93 0.28
N GLY A 123 -23.93 -0.57 -0.24
CA GLY A 123 -22.66 -1.19 0.13
C GLY A 123 -22.37 -2.55 -0.54
N GLU A 124 -23.34 -3.13 -1.27
CA GLU A 124 -23.15 -4.42 -1.95
C GLU A 124 -22.51 -4.21 -3.33
N LEU A 125 -21.31 -4.77 -3.49
CA LEU A 125 -20.54 -4.71 -4.74
C LEU A 125 -21.10 -5.72 -5.76
N SER A 126 -21.28 -5.29 -6.99
CA SER A 126 -21.55 -6.15 -8.16
C SER A 126 -20.53 -5.90 -9.27
N ILE A 127 -20.12 -6.98 -9.93
CA ILE A 127 -19.21 -6.96 -11.08
C ILE A 127 -19.90 -7.65 -12.25
N ASN A 128 -20.03 -6.95 -13.37
CA ASN A 128 -20.72 -7.44 -14.57
C ASN A 128 -22.17 -7.91 -14.28
N GLY A 129 -22.88 -7.17 -13.43
CA GLY A 129 -24.25 -7.45 -13.02
C GLY A 129 -24.41 -8.63 -12.05
N LYS A 130 -23.31 -9.24 -11.60
CA LYS A 130 -23.33 -10.33 -10.60
C LYS A 130 -22.87 -9.81 -9.25
N PRO A 131 -23.65 -10.03 -8.17
CA PRO A 131 -23.21 -9.65 -6.83
C PRO A 131 -21.95 -10.43 -6.42
N VAL A 132 -21.05 -9.76 -5.75
CA VAL A 132 -19.86 -10.37 -5.14
C VAL A 132 -20.33 -11.19 -3.92
N LYS A 133 -19.78 -12.39 -3.76
CA LYS A 133 -20.08 -13.22 -2.60
C LYS A 133 -19.57 -12.55 -1.33
N ARG A 134 -20.44 -12.39 -0.34
CA ARG A 134 -20.17 -11.77 0.96
C ARG A 134 -20.53 -12.73 2.09
N GLU A 135 -19.66 -12.80 3.09
CA GLU A 135 -19.87 -13.62 4.29
C GLU A 135 -19.52 -12.79 5.53
N VAL A 136 -20.51 -12.53 6.37
CA VAL A 136 -20.27 -11.84 7.66
C VAL A 136 -19.38 -12.73 8.53
N GLN A 137 -18.32 -12.15 9.06
CA GLN A 137 -17.37 -12.81 9.96
C GLN A 137 -17.61 -12.34 11.40
N PRO A 138 -17.10 -13.08 12.40
CA PRO A 138 -17.05 -12.57 13.77
C PRO A 138 -16.34 -11.22 13.83
N MET A 139 -16.72 -10.39 14.80
CA MET A 139 -16.05 -9.12 15.06
C MET A 139 -14.55 -9.35 15.29
N LEU A 140 -13.71 -8.54 14.63
CA LEU A 140 -12.27 -8.59 14.81
C LEU A 140 -11.86 -7.63 15.93
N SER A 141 -11.35 -8.19 17.04
CA SER A 141 -10.83 -7.41 18.15
C SER A 141 -9.33 -7.17 17.98
N ILE A 142 -8.91 -5.89 17.99
CA ILE A 142 -7.51 -5.49 17.84
C ILE A 142 -7.17 -4.54 19.00
N PRO A 143 -6.05 -4.75 19.73
CA PRO A 143 -5.60 -3.80 20.73
C PRO A 143 -5.40 -2.40 20.13
N VAL A 144 -5.86 -1.37 20.85
CA VAL A 144 -5.60 0.03 20.50
C VAL A 144 -4.17 0.38 20.88
N ASP A 145 -3.49 1.09 20.00
CA ASP A 145 -2.13 1.57 20.22
C ASP A 145 -1.97 3.00 19.63
N PRO A 146 -0.86 3.71 19.82
CA PRO A 146 -0.67 5.07 19.32
C PRO A 146 -0.83 5.27 17.80
N ASN A 147 -0.66 4.20 17.02
CA ASN A 147 -0.89 4.22 15.58
C ASN A 147 -2.30 3.75 15.18
N LEU A 148 -3.10 3.19 16.11
CA LEU A 148 -4.34 2.52 15.76
C LEU A 148 -5.46 2.76 16.80
N PRO A 149 -6.61 3.36 16.41
CA PRO A 149 -6.90 3.90 15.07
C PRO A 149 -6.04 5.10 14.75
N GLY A 150 -5.78 5.32 13.45
CA GLY A 150 -5.03 6.50 12.99
C GLY A 150 -5.72 7.82 13.34
N PRO A 151 -5.02 8.95 13.30
CA PRO A 151 -5.61 10.26 13.53
C PRO A 151 -6.73 10.51 12.50
N ASP A 152 -7.82 11.14 12.96
CA ASP A 152 -9.02 11.43 12.16
C ASP A 152 -9.74 10.19 11.60
N SER A 153 -9.50 9.01 12.16
CA SER A 153 -10.11 7.76 11.74
C SER A 153 -11.58 7.66 12.12
N SER A 154 -12.43 7.25 11.18
CA SER A 154 -13.83 6.89 11.45
C SER A 154 -13.96 5.65 12.36
N LEU A 155 -12.87 4.92 12.58
CA LEU A 155 -12.84 3.72 13.41
C LEU A 155 -12.85 4.01 14.91
N PHE A 156 -12.66 5.27 15.35
CA PHE A 156 -12.75 5.62 16.78
C PHE A 156 -14.07 5.22 17.44
N ARG A 157 -15.15 5.20 16.69
CA ARG A 157 -16.47 4.78 17.18
C ARG A 157 -16.55 3.28 17.54
N PHE A 158 -15.59 2.48 17.08
CA PHE A 158 -15.49 1.05 17.38
C PHE A 158 -14.51 0.73 18.51
N VAL A 159 -14.00 1.77 19.18
CA VAL A 159 -13.17 1.57 20.37
C VAL A 159 -14.07 1.13 21.51
N SER A 160 -13.77 -0.01 22.08
CA SER A 160 -14.42 -0.61 23.24
C SER A 160 -13.39 -1.02 24.29
N ARG A 161 -13.81 -1.79 25.28
CA ARG A 161 -12.91 -2.37 26.27
C ARG A 161 -13.09 -3.88 26.31
N ASP A 162 -11.97 -4.58 26.36
CA ASP A 162 -11.96 -6.03 26.53
C ASP A 162 -12.36 -6.45 27.99
N ALA A 163 -12.38 -7.74 28.23
CA ALA A 163 -12.71 -8.31 29.56
C ALA A 163 -11.72 -7.90 30.68
N ARG A 164 -10.55 -7.36 30.31
CA ARG A 164 -9.52 -6.85 31.24
C ARG A 164 -9.62 -5.34 31.44
N GLY A 165 -10.53 -4.67 30.70
CA GLY A 165 -10.68 -3.23 30.70
C GLY A 165 -9.72 -2.49 29.76
N GLU A 166 -8.90 -3.21 28.97
CA GLU A 166 -7.98 -2.62 28.01
C GLU A 166 -8.71 -2.13 26.75
N PRO A 167 -8.27 -1.01 26.14
CA PRO A 167 -8.91 -0.49 24.96
C PRO A 167 -8.64 -1.38 23.73
N VAL A 168 -9.72 -1.72 23.01
CA VAL A 168 -9.69 -2.53 21.79
C VAL A 168 -10.56 -1.91 20.71
N LEU A 169 -10.20 -2.12 19.45
CA LEU A 169 -11.05 -1.88 18.29
C LEU A 169 -11.83 -3.14 17.97
N GLU A 170 -13.15 -3.07 17.99
CA GLU A 170 -14.04 -4.17 17.58
C GLU A 170 -14.64 -3.86 16.22
N LEU A 171 -14.09 -4.48 15.17
CA LEU A 171 -14.38 -4.15 13.79
C LEU A 171 -15.35 -5.15 13.16
N PRO A 172 -16.42 -4.67 12.50
CA PRO A 172 -17.31 -5.51 11.72
C PRO A 172 -16.58 -5.99 10.44
N ILE A 173 -16.41 -7.29 10.32
CA ILE A 173 -15.69 -7.90 9.20
C ILE A 173 -16.66 -8.59 8.26
N VAL A 174 -16.49 -8.32 6.97
CA VAL A 174 -17.15 -9.00 5.88
C VAL A 174 -16.09 -9.61 4.97
N ARG A 175 -16.14 -10.91 4.77
CA ARG A 175 -15.30 -11.61 3.81
C ARG A 175 -15.91 -11.54 2.44
N GLU A 176 -15.16 -11.06 1.48
CA GLU A 176 -15.58 -10.97 0.08
C GLU A 176 -14.80 -11.93 -0.80
N THR A 177 -15.49 -12.55 -1.76
CA THR A 177 -14.88 -13.41 -2.78
C THR A 177 -15.21 -12.84 -4.16
N LEU A 178 -14.19 -12.31 -4.84
CA LEU A 178 -14.32 -11.74 -6.18
C LEU A 178 -14.43 -12.82 -7.27
N PRO A 179 -14.96 -12.51 -8.45
CA PRO A 179 -14.83 -13.38 -9.62
C PRO A 179 -13.36 -13.77 -9.86
N GLY A 180 -13.09 -15.07 -10.01
CA GLY A 180 -11.73 -15.62 -10.08
C GLY A 180 -11.18 -16.11 -8.74
N GLY A 181 -12.02 -16.10 -7.67
CA GLY A 181 -11.76 -16.76 -6.40
C GLY A 181 -10.88 -15.98 -5.40
N ALA A 182 -10.47 -14.75 -5.72
CA ALA A 182 -9.72 -13.92 -4.79
C ALA A 182 -10.59 -13.55 -3.58
N THR A 183 -10.12 -13.94 -2.38
CA THR A 183 -10.87 -13.80 -1.12
C THR A 183 -10.06 -12.96 -0.13
N PHE A 184 -10.72 -12.04 0.55
CA PHE A 184 -10.11 -11.16 1.56
C PHE A 184 -11.18 -10.56 2.48
N ASP A 185 -10.74 -10.08 3.62
CA ASP A 185 -11.60 -9.45 4.62
C ASP A 185 -11.66 -7.94 4.40
N THR A 186 -12.86 -7.37 4.59
CA THR A 186 -13.15 -5.94 4.48
C THR A 186 -13.84 -5.45 5.75
N ILE A 187 -13.78 -4.14 6.02
CA ILE A 187 -14.61 -3.48 7.03
C ILE A 187 -15.80 -2.85 6.31
N ASP A 188 -16.99 -3.22 6.73
CA ASP A 188 -18.26 -2.60 6.35
C ASP A 188 -18.92 -2.07 7.63
N MET A 189 -18.98 -0.75 7.75
CA MET A 189 -19.46 -0.08 8.95
C MET A 189 -20.99 0.07 9.00
N GLY A 190 -21.69 -0.53 8.03
CA GLY A 190 -23.15 -0.48 7.89
C GLY A 190 -23.63 0.60 6.91
N PRO A 191 -24.93 0.72 6.71
CA PRO A 191 -25.51 1.55 5.65
C PRO A 191 -25.42 3.05 5.97
N GLY A 192 -25.48 3.87 4.93
CA GLY A 192 -25.62 5.33 5.00
C GLY A 192 -24.35 6.11 4.69
N TYR A 193 -23.34 5.46 4.14
CA TYR A 193 -22.15 6.14 3.64
C TYR A 193 -22.32 6.59 2.19
N PRO A 194 -21.72 7.75 1.81
CA PRO A 194 -21.76 8.21 0.42
C PRO A 194 -21.17 7.22 -0.60
N THR A 195 -20.33 6.29 -0.13
CA THR A 195 -19.68 5.27 -0.95
C THR A 195 -20.50 4.00 -1.12
N ASP A 196 -21.67 3.89 -0.48
CA ASP A 196 -22.54 2.70 -0.57
C ASP A 196 -23.25 2.59 -1.92
N ASP A 197 -23.47 3.72 -2.57
CA ASP A 197 -24.11 3.77 -3.91
C ASP A 197 -23.13 4.34 -4.93
N TYR A 198 -22.75 3.54 -5.92
CA TYR A 198 -21.83 3.94 -6.98
C TYR A 198 -22.13 3.26 -8.30
N GLY A 199 -21.94 3.97 -9.39
CA GLY A 199 -22.08 3.42 -10.74
C GLY A 199 -23.53 3.13 -11.17
N PRO A 200 -23.75 2.26 -12.20
CA PRO A 200 -22.73 1.42 -12.84
C PRO A 200 -21.70 2.21 -13.67
N VAL A 201 -20.44 1.79 -13.60
CA VAL A 201 -19.33 2.37 -14.38
C VAL A 201 -18.57 1.24 -15.06
N THR A 202 -18.35 1.34 -16.38
CA THR A 202 -17.50 0.41 -17.11
C THR A 202 -16.05 0.86 -17.02
N VAL A 203 -15.17 -0.04 -16.61
CA VAL A 203 -13.72 0.22 -16.51
C VAL A 203 -13.15 0.34 -17.93
N PRO A 204 -12.55 1.49 -18.32
CA PRO A 204 -12.00 1.66 -19.67
C PRO A 204 -10.80 0.72 -19.92
N ALA A 205 -10.42 0.58 -21.20
CA ALA A 205 -9.18 -0.10 -21.57
C ALA A 205 -8.00 0.55 -20.84
N ASN A 206 -7.04 -0.28 -20.41
CA ASN A 206 -5.85 0.15 -19.65
C ASN A 206 -6.15 0.90 -18.33
N HIS A 207 -7.33 0.72 -17.75
CA HIS A 207 -7.68 1.25 -16.44
C HIS A 207 -8.03 0.14 -15.46
N LEU A 208 -7.97 0.46 -14.18
CA LEU A 208 -8.31 -0.42 -13.06
C LEU A 208 -9.29 0.29 -12.14
N PHE A 209 -10.25 -0.46 -11.59
CA PHE A 209 -11.11 0.05 -10.52
C PHE A 209 -10.57 -0.43 -9.17
N LEU A 210 -10.27 0.51 -8.30
CA LEU A 210 -9.53 0.28 -7.06
C LEU A 210 -10.41 0.65 -5.86
N MET A 211 -10.43 -0.20 -4.83
CA MET A 211 -11.13 0.11 -3.57
C MET A 211 -10.24 -0.15 -2.37
N GLY A 212 -10.53 0.52 -1.25
CA GLY A 212 -9.95 0.17 0.03
C GLY A 212 -10.65 -1.01 0.69
N ASP A 213 -9.95 -1.73 1.56
CA ASP A 213 -10.54 -2.82 2.34
C ASP A 213 -11.42 -2.26 3.48
N ASN A 214 -11.12 -1.07 3.98
CA ASN A 214 -12.04 -0.29 4.82
C ASN A 214 -13.05 0.44 3.92
N ARG A 215 -14.14 -0.23 3.57
CA ARG A 215 -15.11 0.19 2.55
C ARG A 215 -15.65 1.59 2.77
N ASP A 216 -15.96 1.93 3.99
CA ASP A 216 -16.58 3.21 4.35
C ASP A 216 -15.57 4.27 4.79
N GLY A 217 -14.34 3.86 5.05
CA GLY A 217 -13.22 4.72 5.44
C GLY A 217 -12.14 4.87 4.36
N SER A 218 -12.48 4.72 3.07
CA SER A 218 -11.51 4.77 1.98
C SER A 218 -11.86 5.82 0.93
N ALA A 219 -10.96 6.77 0.71
CA ALA A 219 -10.97 7.62 -0.47
C ALA A 219 -10.34 6.84 -1.65
N ASP A 220 -11.18 6.27 -2.51
CA ASP A 220 -10.78 5.37 -3.60
C ASP A 220 -11.51 5.71 -4.91
N SER A 221 -11.64 4.75 -5.85
CA SER A 221 -12.30 5.00 -7.15
C SER A 221 -13.76 5.43 -7.04
N ARG A 222 -14.41 5.24 -5.91
CA ARG A 222 -15.81 5.67 -5.68
C ARG A 222 -15.92 7.15 -5.32
N VAL A 223 -14.83 7.76 -4.90
CA VAL A 223 -14.79 9.13 -4.37
C VAL A 223 -14.14 10.06 -5.39
N ASP A 224 -14.69 11.26 -5.55
CA ASP A 224 -14.15 12.27 -6.45
C ASP A 224 -12.71 12.66 -6.09
N ALA A 225 -11.90 12.92 -7.11
CA ALA A 225 -10.49 13.27 -6.93
C ALA A 225 -10.28 14.59 -6.16
N SER A 226 -11.22 15.51 -6.22
CA SER A 226 -11.22 16.76 -5.43
C SER A 226 -11.42 16.51 -3.93
N GLN A 227 -12.02 15.38 -3.57
CA GLN A 227 -12.24 14.92 -2.19
C GLN A 227 -11.18 13.90 -1.75
N LYS A 228 -9.99 13.94 -2.34
CA LYS A 228 -8.87 13.00 -2.10
C LYS A 228 -9.16 11.56 -2.57
N GLY A 229 -10.24 11.34 -3.31
CA GLY A 229 -10.52 10.06 -3.98
C GLY A 229 -9.74 9.91 -5.28
N LEU A 230 -9.94 8.80 -5.97
CA LEU A 230 -9.28 8.53 -7.25
C LEU A 230 -10.07 9.04 -8.46
N GLY A 231 -11.33 9.47 -8.27
CA GLY A 231 -12.17 10.06 -9.32
C GLY A 231 -12.66 9.06 -10.36
N GLY A 232 -12.76 7.78 -10.04
CA GLY A 232 -13.15 6.71 -10.96
C GLY A 232 -12.05 5.70 -11.23
N PRO A 233 -12.13 4.96 -12.35
CA PRO A 233 -11.08 4.06 -12.80
C PRO A 233 -9.75 4.79 -13.04
N VAL A 234 -8.64 4.17 -12.62
CA VAL A 234 -7.29 4.75 -12.66
C VAL A 234 -6.49 4.15 -13.81
N PRO A 235 -5.72 4.94 -14.58
CA PRO A 235 -4.84 4.42 -15.61
C PRO A 235 -3.85 3.39 -15.05
N PHE A 236 -3.63 2.30 -15.78
CA PHE A 236 -2.68 1.26 -15.36
C PHE A 236 -1.25 1.80 -15.20
N ASP A 237 -0.88 2.82 -15.96
CA ASP A 237 0.45 3.45 -15.86
C ASP A 237 0.69 4.18 -14.53
N ALA A 238 -0.38 4.52 -13.80
CA ALA A 238 -0.26 5.09 -12.46
C ALA A 238 0.09 4.05 -11.38
N ILE A 239 0.04 2.75 -11.69
CA ILE A 239 0.39 1.69 -10.73
C ILE A 239 1.91 1.60 -10.59
N ALA A 240 2.41 1.82 -9.40
CA ALA A 240 3.84 1.76 -9.09
C ALA A 240 4.35 0.32 -8.85
N GLY A 241 3.50 -0.57 -8.30
CA GLY A 241 3.87 -1.97 -8.02
C GLY A 241 2.85 -2.70 -7.17
N ARG A 242 3.13 -3.99 -6.87
CA ARG A 242 2.31 -4.87 -6.04
C ARG A 242 2.89 -4.98 -4.63
N ALA A 243 2.03 -4.85 -3.62
CA ALA A 243 2.39 -5.17 -2.23
C ALA A 243 2.51 -6.69 -2.07
N GLU A 244 3.67 -7.17 -1.60
CA GLU A 244 3.94 -8.59 -1.49
C GLU A 244 3.81 -9.10 -0.06
N ILE A 245 4.51 -8.45 0.86
CA ILE A 245 4.57 -8.86 2.26
C ILE A 245 4.64 -7.66 3.20
N ILE A 246 4.23 -7.86 4.44
CA ILE A 246 4.54 -6.95 5.55
C ILE A 246 5.93 -7.32 6.06
N SER A 247 6.90 -6.41 5.93
CA SER A 247 8.26 -6.64 6.43
C SER A 247 8.34 -6.58 7.95
N PHE A 248 7.69 -5.57 8.54
CA PHE A 248 7.47 -5.43 9.97
C PHE A 248 6.37 -4.39 10.24
N SER A 249 5.89 -4.34 11.48
CA SER A 249 4.84 -3.42 11.93
C SER A 249 5.20 -2.85 13.29
N THR A 250 4.92 -1.55 13.49
CA THR A 250 5.16 -0.86 14.74
C THR A 250 3.88 -0.24 15.29
N ASP A 251 3.75 -0.23 16.61
CA ASP A 251 2.60 0.30 17.34
C ASP A 251 2.66 1.83 17.57
N GLY A 252 3.76 2.48 17.20
CA GLY A 252 3.96 3.93 17.39
C GLY A 252 4.64 4.30 18.69
N THR A 253 5.01 3.36 19.54
CA THR A 253 5.72 3.64 20.81
C THR A 253 7.23 3.76 20.64
N ALA A 254 7.76 3.49 19.44
CA ALA A 254 9.20 3.59 19.16
C ALA A 254 9.71 5.02 19.26
N GLU A 255 10.71 5.25 20.10
CA GLU A 255 11.39 6.52 20.26
C GLU A 255 12.65 6.56 19.41
N TRP A 256 12.79 7.57 18.53
CA TRP A 256 13.91 7.65 17.57
C TRP A 256 15.29 7.69 18.25
N TYR A 257 15.39 8.24 19.46
CA TYR A 257 16.62 8.37 20.25
C TYR A 257 16.91 7.17 21.16
N ASN A 258 15.99 6.22 21.29
CA ASN A 258 16.10 5.05 22.16
C ASN A 258 15.96 3.74 21.35
N PRO A 259 17.05 3.17 20.81
CA PRO A 259 16.97 1.96 19.99
C PRO A 259 16.38 0.74 20.69
N LEU A 260 16.44 0.68 22.03
CA LEU A 260 15.84 -0.43 22.78
C LEU A 260 14.29 -0.42 22.73
N SER A 261 13.69 0.79 22.60
CA SER A 261 12.24 0.92 22.46
C SER A 261 11.74 0.33 21.15
N TRP A 262 12.58 0.23 20.12
CA TRP A 262 12.19 -0.26 18.81
C TRP A 262 11.78 -1.72 18.81
N LEU A 263 12.44 -2.55 19.63
CA LEU A 263 12.09 -3.96 19.77
C LEU A 263 10.73 -4.13 20.47
N GLY A 264 10.48 -3.32 21.50
CA GLY A 264 9.19 -3.33 22.23
C GLY A 264 8.01 -2.80 21.39
N ALA A 265 8.28 -1.91 20.46
CA ALA A 265 7.28 -1.31 19.59
C ALA A 265 6.86 -2.21 18.42
N LEU A 266 7.52 -3.36 18.21
CA LEU A 266 7.15 -4.29 17.14
C LEU A 266 5.85 -5.00 17.47
N ARG A 267 4.88 -4.95 16.57
CA ARG A 267 3.67 -5.77 16.67
C ARG A 267 4.01 -7.22 16.32
N PRO A 268 3.81 -8.18 17.25
CA PRO A 268 4.07 -9.58 16.98
C PRO A 268 3.16 -10.10 15.87
N ASN A 269 3.61 -11.13 15.15
CA ASN A 269 2.86 -11.89 14.14
C ASN A 269 2.40 -11.08 12.90
N ARG A 270 2.98 -9.91 12.65
CA ARG A 270 2.69 -9.17 11.42
C ARG A 270 3.80 -9.29 10.37
N ALA A 271 5.04 -9.46 10.81
CA ALA A 271 6.16 -9.65 9.89
C ALA A 271 6.03 -10.94 9.08
N GLY A 272 6.29 -10.87 7.78
CA GLY A 272 6.17 -12.01 6.87
C GLY A 272 4.74 -12.33 6.39
N THR A 273 3.72 -11.54 6.79
CA THR A 273 2.36 -11.71 6.29
C THR A 273 2.32 -11.51 4.77
N ASP A 274 1.92 -12.54 4.05
CA ASP A 274 1.68 -12.49 2.60
C ASP A 274 0.45 -11.60 2.32
N LEU A 275 0.58 -10.70 1.38
CA LEU A 275 -0.49 -9.76 1.00
C LEU A 275 -1.21 -10.17 -0.29
N ARG A 276 -0.79 -11.27 -0.90
CA ARG A 276 -1.52 -11.83 -2.04
C ARG A 276 -2.85 -12.41 -1.56
N PRO A 277 -3.93 -12.20 -2.32
CA PRO A 277 -5.24 -12.70 -1.92
C PRO A 277 -5.23 -14.24 -1.88
N GLU A 278 -5.91 -14.81 -0.88
CA GLU A 278 -6.24 -16.23 -0.91
C GLU A 278 -7.10 -16.51 -2.15
N ARG A 279 -6.86 -17.64 -2.81
CA ARG A 279 -7.64 -18.03 -3.99
C ARG A 279 -8.34 -19.35 -3.74
N GLN A 280 -9.67 -19.32 -3.72
CA GLN A 280 -10.48 -20.54 -3.66
C GLN A 280 -10.40 -21.25 -5.02
N GLY A 281 -10.01 -22.53 -5.02
CA GLY A 281 -10.06 -23.39 -6.20
C GLY A 281 -8.75 -23.51 -6.99
N LYS A 282 -7.61 -23.17 -6.39
CA LYS A 282 -6.29 -23.59 -6.91
C LYS A 282 -5.66 -24.63 -6.03
#